data_ef7a36a79325b903f1a63d9f3169174c
#
_entry.id   ef7a36a79325b903f1a63d9f3169174c
#
_cell.length_a   1.000
_cell.length_b   1.000
_cell.length_c   1.000
_cell.angle_alpha   90.00
_cell.angle_beta   90.00
_cell.angle_gamma   90.00
#
_symmetry.space_group_name_H-M   'P 1'
#
loop_
_entity.id
_entity.type
_entity.pdbx_description
1 polymer ?
#
loop_
_entity_poly.entity_id
_entity_poly.type
_entity_poly.pdbx_seq_one_letter_code
_entity_poly.pdbx_strand_id
1 'polypeptide(L)'
;MTTFVLVHGAWAGAHGWRAVRKLLAAEGHDVFTPSLTGIGERVHLASPQVDLTTHVNDVANQIVFEDLRDIVLVGYSYGGVVVTAAVEHVHDRIRELVFLDAFVPGDGESAFDALGATGGPTLTGLGDEWLVPPPARDYDDPDEAAWQLARRVAHPIRCFTEPVCLSRPLEDHAFGLTYIKAIEEPRDTPGGQAFWVAGERAMASPRWNYHEIDTNHMVASNRPAELAQLLAEIAGTSSSSSAR
;
A
#
# COMPACT_ATOMS: atom_id res chain seq x y z
N MET A 1 10.17 -5.59 -19.79
CA MET A 1 10.58 -4.49 -18.89
C MET A 1 9.32 -3.74 -18.49
N THR A 2 9.08 -3.57 -17.20
CA THR A 2 7.89 -2.92 -16.62
C THR A 2 8.34 -1.93 -15.56
N THR A 3 7.61 -0.83 -15.40
CA THR A 3 7.84 0.15 -14.34
C THR A 3 6.91 -0.14 -13.16
N PHE A 4 7.49 -0.39 -12.00
CA PHE A 4 6.78 -0.56 -10.74
C PHE A 4 6.92 0.67 -9.85
N VAL A 5 5.83 1.09 -9.22
CA VAL A 5 5.83 2.09 -8.15
C VAL A 5 5.27 1.43 -6.90
N LEU A 6 6.12 1.19 -5.90
CA LEU A 6 5.78 0.42 -4.69
C LEU A 6 5.62 1.37 -3.50
N VAL A 7 4.38 1.59 -3.07
CA VAL A 7 4.04 2.49 -1.95
C VAL A 7 3.94 1.69 -0.67
N HIS A 8 4.75 2.06 0.32
CA HIS A 8 4.86 1.36 1.60
C HIS A 8 3.68 1.62 2.54
N GLY A 9 3.51 0.74 3.54
CA GLY A 9 2.51 0.87 4.59
C GLY A 9 2.86 1.91 5.66
N ALA A 10 1.98 2.04 6.65
CA ALA A 10 2.17 2.90 7.80
C ALA A 10 3.39 2.48 8.65
N TRP A 11 3.95 3.44 9.39
CA TRP A 11 5.08 3.25 10.33
C TRP A 11 6.39 2.76 9.71
N ALA A 12 6.43 2.54 8.40
CA ALA A 12 7.59 2.06 7.65
C ALA A 12 8.11 3.15 6.69
N GLY A 13 8.92 2.77 5.72
CA GLY A 13 9.46 3.62 4.67
C GLY A 13 9.78 2.80 3.43
N ALA A 14 10.35 3.42 2.40
CA ALA A 14 10.77 2.75 1.17
C ALA A 14 11.73 1.57 1.42
N HIS A 15 12.45 1.60 2.54
CA HIS A 15 13.32 0.52 2.97
C HIS A 15 12.58 -0.83 3.16
N GLY A 16 11.29 -0.83 3.48
CA GLY A 16 10.48 -2.05 3.59
C GLY A 16 10.41 -2.85 2.30
N TRP A 17 10.61 -2.19 1.16
CA TRP A 17 10.63 -2.81 -0.16
C TRP A 17 12.00 -3.30 -0.63
N ARG A 18 13.06 -3.19 0.22
CA ARG A 18 14.45 -3.42 -0.19
C ARG A 18 14.72 -4.77 -0.86
N ALA A 19 14.08 -5.84 -0.37
CA ALA A 19 14.25 -7.19 -0.93
C ALA A 19 13.50 -7.34 -2.25
N VAL A 20 12.21 -7.00 -2.28
CA VAL A 20 11.35 -7.07 -3.47
C VAL A 20 11.90 -6.19 -4.59
N ARG A 21 12.31 -4.95 -4.28
CA ARG A 21 12.90 -4.02 -5.25
C ARG A 21 14.14 -4.59 -5.93
N LYS A 22 15.03 -5.26 -5.16
CA LYS A 22 16.25 -5.88 -5.70
C LYS A 22 15.91 -7.03 -6.65
N LEU A 23 14.92 -7.84 -6.31
CA LEU A 23 14.50 -8.98 -7.12
C LEU A 23 13.89 -8.51 -8.44
N LEU A 24 12.93 -7.59 -8.41
CA LEU A 24 12.33 -7.02 -9.61
C LEU A 24 13.37 -6.31 -10.51
N ALA A 25 14.29 -5.55 -9.91
CA ALA A 25 15.37 -4.90 -10.67
C ALA A 25 16.34 -5.90 -11.31
N ALA A 26 16.62 -7.04 -10.66
CA ALA A 26 17.45 -8.11 -11.21
C ALA A 26 16.80 -8.79 -12.43
N GLU A 27 15.47 -8.75 -12.54
CA GLU A 27 14.70 -9.20 -13.71
C GLU A 27 14.58 -8.15 -14.82
N GLY A 28 15.23 -6.99 -14.66
CA GLY A 28 15.25 -5.91 -15.65
C GLY A 28 14.04 -4.98 -15.62
N HIS A 29 13.35 -4.90 -14.48
CA HIS A 29 12.27 -3.93 -14.26
C HIS A 29 12.80 -2.64 -13.65
N ASP A 30 12.14 -1.51 -13.96
CA ASP A 30 12.35 -0.25 -13.26
C ASP A 30 11.48 -0.22 -12.00
N VAL A 31 12.09 0.09 -10.83
CA VAL A 31 11.37 0.03 -9.56
C VAL A 31 11.57 1.31 -8.75
N PHE A 32 10.49 2.05 -8.57
CA PHE A 32 10.42 3.25 -7.77
C PHE A 32 9.73 2.94 -6.43
N THR A 33 10.30 3.47 -5.35
CA THR A 33 9.79 3.28 -4.00
C THR A 33 9.69 4.63 -3.30
N PRO A 34 8.61 5.41 -3.55
CA PRO A 34 8.41 6.70 -2.90
C PRO A 34 8.40 6.55 -1.38
N SER A 35 9.09 7.46 -0.70
CA SER A 35 9.05 7.56 0.76
C SER A 35 8.06 8.64 1.16
N LEU A 36 7.07 8.27 1.97
CA LEU A 36 6.02 9.17 2.42
C LEU A 36 6.56 10.15 3.47
N THR A 37 6.18 11.40 3.35
CA THR A 37 6.65 12.49 4.22
C THR A 37 6.29 12.24 5.69
N GLY A 38 7.24 12.48 6.60
CA GLY A 38 7.05 12.37 8.04
C GLY A 38 7.19 10.97 8.61
N ILE A 39 7.44 9.94 7.78
CA ILE A 39 7.69 8.57 8.22
C ILE A 39 8.91 7.95 7.52
N GLY A 40 9.34 6.77 7.99
CA GLY A 40 10.53 6.11 7.49
C GLY A 40 11.76 7.01 7.52
N GLU A 41 12.54 7.01 6.45
CA GLU A 41 13.73 7.84 6.30
C GLU A 41 13.43 9.35 6.18
N ARG A 42 12.15 9.73 6.03
CA ARG A 42 11.69 11.12 6.01
C ARG A 42 11.04 11.55 7.34
N VAL A 43 11.25 10.79 8.43
CA VAL A 43 10.72 11.09 9.77
C VAL A 43 11.08 12.50 10.27
N HIS A 44 12.19 13.05 9.84
CA HIS A 44 12.62 14.42 10.17
C HIS A 44 11.67 15.51 9.64
N LEU A 45 10.75 15.18 8.73
CA LEU A 45 9.69 16.04 8.19
C LEU A 45 8.35 15.84 8.90
N ALA A 46 8.29 15.02 9.95
CA ALA A 46 7.06 14.78 10.68
C ALA A 46 6.53 16.07 11.31
N SER A 47 5.27 16.34 11.12
CA SER A 47 4.56 17.48 11.72
C SER A 47 3.06 17.19 11.85
N PRO A 48 2.33 17.92 12.71
CA PRO A 48 0.87 17.76 12.82
C PRO A 48 0.09 18.12 11.54
N GLN A 49 0.72 18.77 10.57
CA GLN A 49 0.13 19.16 9.28
C GLN A 49 0.25 18.06 8.22
N VAL A 50 1.11 17.05 8.43
CA VAL A 50 1.22 15.92 7.49
C VAL A 50 -0.06 15.10 7.55
N ASP A 51 -0.67 14.91 6.38
CA ASP A 51 -1.97 14.28 6.17
C ASP A 51 -1.94 13.34 4.95
N LEU A 52 -3.08 12.77 4.58
CA LEU A 52 -3.20 11.90 3.41
C LEU A 52 -2.85 12.66 2.12
N THR A 53 -3.34 13.88 1.96
CA THR A 53 -3.03 14.72 0.79
C THR A 53 -1.53 14.92 0.61
N THR A 54 -0.77 15.08 1.70
CA THR A 54 0.70 15.16 1.66
C THR A 54 1.31 13.88 1.07
N HIS A 55 0.87 12.71 1.53
CA HIS A 55 1.37 11.41 1.04
C HIS A 55 0.94 11.12 -0.39
N VAL A 56 -0.26 11.52 -0.78
CA VAL A 56 -0.73 11.44 -2.18
C VAL A 56 0.17 12.24 -3.09
N ASN A 57 0.53 13.47 -2.69
CA ASN A 57 1.45 14.30 -3.46
C ASN A 57 2.87 13.72 -3.55
N ASP A 58 3.38 13.06 -2.49
CA ASP A 58 4.66 12.36 -2.55
C ASP A 58 4.69 11.31 -3.68
N VAL A 59 3.61 10.54 -3.83
CA VAL A 59 3.48 9.49 -4.84
C VAL A 59 3.18 10.07 -6.22
N ALA A 60 2.18 10.92 -6.33
CA ALA A 60 1.74 11.49 -7.61
C ALA A 60 2.84 12.34 -8.26
N ASN A 61 3.53 13.17 -7.46
CA ASN A 61 4.63 13.97 -7.97
C ASN A 61 5.80 13.12 -8.45
N GLN A 62 6.17 12.03 -7.76
CA GLN A 62 7.21 11.15 -8.28
C GLN A 62 6.81 10.58 -9.65
N ILE A 63 5.58 10.09 -9.80
CA ILE A 63 5.07 9.55 -11.07
C ILE A 63 5.10 10.62 -12.18
N VAL A 64 4.67 11.83 -11.87
CA VAL A 64 4.57 12.93 -12.84
C VAL A 64 5.94 13.48 -13.23
N PHE A 65 6.83 13.76 -12.26
CA PHE A 65 8.13 14.38 -12.51
C PHE A 65 9.15 13.43 -13.16
N GLU A 66 9.01 12.11 -12.93
CA GLU A 66 9.78 11.07 -13.63
C GLU A 66 9.14 10.68 -14.99
N ASP A 67 8.00 11.31 -15.36
CA ASP A 67 7.17 10.98 -16.52
C ASP A 67 6.87 9.48 -16.66
N LEU A 68 6.61 8.80 -15.54
CA LEU A 68 6.29 7.38 -15.53
C LEU A 68 4.94 7.15 -16.17
N ARG A 69 4.85 6.11 -17.03
CA ARG A 69 3.63 5.71 -17.74
C ARG A 69 3.56 4.20 -17.82
N ASP A 70 2.36 3.70 -18.04
CA ASP A 70 2.10 2.25 -18.12
C ASP A 70 2.63 1.49 -16.89
N ILE A 71 2.43 2.09 -15.70
CA ILE A 71 2.99 1.61 -14.45
C ILE A 71 2.12 0.54 -13.78
N VAL A 72 2.78 -0.35 -13.04
CA VAL A 72 2.13 -1.15 -11.99
C VAL A 72 2.30 -0.38 -10.67
N LEU A 73 1.19 0.20 -10.18
CA LEU A 73 1.15 0.95 -8.93
C LEU A 73 0.70 0.03 -7.80
N VAL A 74 1.57 -0.19 -6.82
CA VAL A 74 1.32 -1.11 -5.70
C VAL A 74 1.15 -0.34 -4.41
N GLY A 75 0.01 -0.52 -3.73
CA GLY A 75 -0.24 0.01 -2.39
C GLY A 75 -0.24 -1.11 -1.36
N TYR A 76 0.69 -1.08 -0.39
CA TYR A 76 0.76 -2.04 0.69
C TYR A 76 0.15 -1.46 1.97
N SER A 77 -0.78 -2.21 2.63
CA SER A 77 -1.35 -1.78 3.90
C SER A 77 -2.01 -0.40 3.82
N TYR A 78 -1.58 0.58 4.63
CA TYR A 78 -1.96 2.00 4.52
C TYR A 78 -1.64 2.59 3.13
N GLY A 79 -0.60 2.11 2.47
CA GLY A 79 -0.29 2.53 1.09
C GLY A 79 -1.45 2.33 0.11
N GLY A 80 -2.39 1.41 0.41
CA GLY A 80 -3.62 1.24 -0.34
C GLY A 80 -4.51 2.49 -0.32
N VAL A 81 -4.62 3.19 0.82
CA VAL A 81 -5.35 4.47 0.92
C VAL A 81 -4.67 5.53 0.06
N VAL A 82 -3.33 5.59 0.12
CA VAL A 82 -2.55 6.58 -0.64
C VAL A 82 -2.69 6.36 -2.15
N VAL A 83 -2.56 5.11 -2.65
CA VAL A 83 -2.68 4.84 -4.08
C VAL A 83 -4.12 5.01 -4.58
N THR A 84 -5.13 4.71 -3.74
CA THR A 84 -6.53 4.98 -4.05
C THR A 84 -6.76 6.47 -4.32
N ALA A 85 -6.31 7.34 -3.43
CA ALA A 85 -6.45 8.77 -3.62
C ALA A 85 -5.54 9.32 -4.75
N ALA A 86 -4.36 8.74 -4.96
CA ALA A 86 -3.44 9.15 -6.03
C ALA A 86 -4.02 8.90 -7.44
N VAL A 87 -4.97 7.96 -7.60
CA VAL A 87 -5.68 7.71 -8.87
C VAL A 87 -6.25 8.99 -9.48
N GLU A 88 -6.78 9.91 -8.68
CA GLU A 88 -7.34 11.20 -9.16
C GLU A 88 -6.31 12.05 -9.92
N HIS A 89 -5.03 11.85 -9.66
CA HIS A 89 -3.94 12.65 -10.25
C HIS A 89 -3.20 11.93 -11.39
N VAL A 90 -3.22 10.57 -11.39
CA VAL A 90 -2.33 9.77 -12.26
C VAL A 90 -3.02 8.57 -12.94
N HIS A 91 -4.36 8.51 -12.96
CA HIS A 91 -5.10 7.35 -13.49
C HIS A 91 -4.75 7.00 -14.95
N ASP A 92 -4.41 7.99 -15.77
CA ASP A 92 -4.02 7.83 -17.18
C ASP A 92 -2.60 7.26 -17.36
N ARG A 93 -1.85 7.13 -16.27
CA ARG A 93 -0.48 6.58 -16.24
C ARG A 93 -0.43 5.17 -15.70
N ILE A 94 -1.54 4.68 -15.10
CA ILE A 94 -1.63 3.38 -14.44
C ILE A 94 -2.11 2.34 -15.45
N ARG A 95 -1.37 1.22 -15.57
CA ARG A 95 -1.79 0.03 -16.27
C ARG A 95 -2.50 -0.94 -15.32
N GLU A 96 -1.92 -1.14 -14.14
CA GLU A 96 -2.44 -2.04 -13.10
C GLU A 96 -2.31 -1.39 -11.73
N LEU A 97 -3.39 -1.39 -10.97
CA LEU A 97 -3.43 -0.96 -9.58
C LEU A 97 -3.51 -2.19 -8.68
N VAL A 98 -2.48 -2.40 -7.86
CA VAL A 98 -2.33 -3.58 -7.01
C VAL A 98 -2.43 -3.20 -5.54
N PHE A 99 -3.28 -3.89 -4.80
CA PHE A 99 -3.44 -3.77 -3.36
C PHE A 99 -2.83 -5.00 -2.68
N LEU A 100 -1.77 -4.81 -1.92
CA LEU A 100 -1.09 -5.86 -1.18
C LEU A 100 -1.53 -5.82 0.28
N ASP A 101 -2.40 -6.74 0.67
CA ASP A 101 -2.97 -6.83 2.03
C ASP A 101 -3.28 -5.43 2.61
N ALA A 102 -4.15 -4.69 1.92
CA ALA A 102 -4.26 -3.25 2.04
C ALA A 102 -5.69 -2.76 2.22
N PHE A 103 -5.82 -1.53 2.71
CA PHE A 103 -7.09 -0.81 2.69
C PHE A 103 -7.48 -0.44 1.26
N VAL A 104 -8.77 -0.55 0.96
CA VAL A 104 -9.38 -0.11 -0.30
C VAL A 104 -10.59 0.75 0.03
N PRO A 105 -10.38 2.01 0.44
CA PRO A 105 -11.48 2.91 0.81
C PRO A 105 -12.31 3.31 -0.42
N GLY A 106 -13.60 3.50 -0.19
CA GLY A 106 -14.51 4.17 -1.13
C GLY A 106 -14.44 5.69 -1.01
N ASP A 107 -15.19 6.39 -1.88
CA ASP A 107 -15.30 7.86 -1.80
C ASP A 107 -15.86 8.31 -0.43
N GLY A 108 -15.21 9.31 0.16
CA GLY A 108 -15.54 9.85 1.50
C GLY A 108 -15.07 9.00 2.67
N GLU A 109 -14.44 7.83 2.46
CA GLU A 109 -13.92 6.98 3.53
C GLU A 109 -12.45 7.30 3.83
N SER A 110 -12.08 7.29 5.11
CA SER A 110 -10.71 7.35 5.59
C SER A 110 -10.16 5.96 5.94
N ALA A 111 -8.85 5.86 6.17
CA ALA A 111 -8.28 4.64 6.75
C ALA A 111 -8.91 4.31 8.12
N PHE A 112 -9.26 5.33 8.89
CA PHE A 112 -9.94 5.19 10.18
C PHE A 112 -11.33 4.57 10.03
N ASP A 113 -12.11 5.01 9.04
CA ASP A 113 -13.44 4.44 8.77
C ASP A 113 -13.32 2.97 8.35
N ALA A 114 -12.34 2.64 7.50
CA ALA A 114 -12.07 1.28 7.06
C ALA A 114 -11.66 0.33 8.20
N LEU A 115 -11.00 0.83 9.26
CA LEU A 115 -10.71 0.06 10.46
C LEU A 115 -11.97 -0.32 11.25
N GLY A 116 -13.06 0.42 11.08
CA GLY A 116 -14.32 0.18 11.77
C GLY A 116 -14.18 0.27 13.29
N ALA A 117 -15.06 -0.43 14.01
CA ALA A 117 -15.09 -0.42 15.48
C ALA A 117 -13.80 -0.94 16.14
N THR A 118 -12.99 -1.71 15.45
CA THR A 118 -11.75 -2.27 15.99
C THR A 118 -10.58 -1.28 15.96
N GLY A 119 -10.60 -0.28 15.08
CA GLY A 119 -9.55 0.74 14.96
C GLY A 119 -9.75 1.95 15.88
N GLY A 120 -11.01 2.23 16.25
CA GLY A 120 -11.38 3.40 17.04
C GLY A 120 -10.57 3.59 18.34
N PRO A 121 -10.42 2.57 19.20
CA PRO A 121 -9.67 2.71 20.45
C PRO A 121 -8.19 3.03 20.26
N THR A 122 -7.59 2.57 19.19
CA THR A 122 -6.14 2.79 18.90
C THR A 122 -5.84 4.24 18.57
N LEU A 123 -6.77 4.95 17.93
CA LEU A 123 -6.60 6.34 17.52
C LEU A 123 -7.26 7.34 18.46
N THR A 124 -8.38 7.00 19.09
CA THR A 124 -9.10 7.88 20.01
C THR A 124 -8.44 8.02 21.38
N GLY A 125 -7.54 7.12 21.77
CA GLY A 125 -6.81 7.17 23.05
C GLY A 125 -5.61 8.12 23.06
N LEU A 126 -5.29 8.79 21.96
CA LEU A 126 -4.09 9.62 21.84
C LEU A 126 -4.22 11.04 22.47
N GLY A 127 -5.44 11.48 22.83
CA GLY A 127 -5.66 12.83 23.37
C GLY A 127 -5.17 13.90 22.39
N ASP A 128 -4.27 14.78 22.87
CA ASP A 128 -3.64 15.83 22.06
C ASP A 128 -2.41 15.35 21.25
N GLU A 129 -2.07 14.07 21.36
CA GLU A 129 -0.97 13.49 20.58
C GLU A 129 -1.36 13.33 19.12
N TRP A 130 -0.49 13.77 18.25
CA TRP A 130 -0.70 13.70 16.80
C TRP A 130 0.06 12.56 16.11
N LEU A 131 0.78 11.75 16.88
CA LEU A 131 1.58 10.62 16.41
C LEU A 131 1.00 9.29 16.90
N VAL A 132 0.69 8.40 15.98
CA VAL A 132 0.21 7.03 16.25
C VAL A 132 1.42 6.10 16.35
N PRO A 133 1.67 5.44 17.50
CA PRO A 133 2.78 4.52 17.64
C PRO A 133 2.59 3.26 16.77
N PRO A 134 3.69 2.62 16.33
CA PRO A 134 3.60 1.39 15.54
C PRO A 134 3.06 0.23 16.38
N PRO A 135 2.08 -0.55 15.88
CA PRO A 135 1.67 -1.78 16.53
C PRO A 135 2.75 -2.87 16.43
N ALA A 136 2.69 -3.88 17.30
CA ALA A 136 3.53 -5.06 17.18
C ALA A 136 3.28 -5.78 15.86
N ARG A 137 4.31 -6.41 15.31
CA ARG A 137 4.26 -7.23 14.09
C ARG A 137 5.23 -8.40 14.20
N ASP A 138 4.84 -9.52 13.65
CA ASP A 138 5.62 -10.75 13.65
C ASP A 138 6.29 -10.95 12.29
N TYR A 139 7.57 -11.34 12.34
CA TYR A 139 8.40 -11.66 11.18
C TYR A 139 8.91 -13.08 11.31
N ASP A 140 9.05 -13.80 10.20
CA ASP A 140 9.54 -15.19 10.20
C ASP A 140 11.03 -15.27 10.56
N ASP A 141 11.82 -14.27 10.15
CA ASP A 141 13.25 -14.19 10.39
C ASP A 141 13.55 -13.19 11.52
N PRO A 142 14.21 -13.62 12.63
CA PRO A 142 14.55 -12.74 13.74
C PRO A 142 15.50 -11.59 13.38
N ASP A 143 16.43 -11.78 12.45
CA ASP A 143 17.36 -10.73 12.01
C ASP A 143 16.62 -9.68 11.17
N GLU A 144 15.70 -10.13 10.29
CA GLU A 144 14.82 -9.23 9.58
C GLU A 144 13.88 -8.48 10.53
N ALA A 145 13.32 -9.17 11.53
CA ALA A 145 12.52 -8.55 12.59
C ALA A 145 13.28 -7.42 13.29
N ALA A 146 14.48 -7.72 13.78
CA ALA A 146 15.31 -6.74 14.47
C ALA A 146 15.63 -5.54 13.56
N TRP A 147 15.93 -5.80 12.29
CA TRP A 147 16.24 -4.75 11.31
C TRP A 147 15.04 -3.86 11.01
N GLN A 148 13.85 -4.43 10.81
CA GLN A 148 12.61 -3.71 10.52
C GLN A 148 12.11 -2.93 11.73
N LEU A 149 12.04 -3.58 12.91
CA LEU A 149 11.50 -2.97 14.13
C LEU A 149 12.31 -1.73 14.55
N ALA A 150 13.66 -1.76 14.38
CA ALA A 150 14.52 -0.61 14.67
C ALA A 150 14.26 0.62 13.75
N ARG A 151 13.50 0.46 12.67
CA ARG A 151 13.22 1.50 11.64
C ARG A 151 11.76 1.92 11.59
N ARG A 152 10.91 1.31 12.41
CA ARG A 152 9.50 1.73 12.50
C ARG A 152 9.41 2.98 13.34
N VAL A 153 8.67 3.95 12.82
CA VAL A 153 8.48 5.27 13.45
C VAL A 153 6.99 5.56 13.65
N ALA A 154 6.65 6.43 14.60
CA ALA A 154 5.28 6.87 14.79
C ALA A 154 4.76 7.63 13.57
N HIS A 155 3.46 7.53 13.31
CA HIS A 155 2.80 8.01 12.09
C HIS A 155 1.86 9.18 12.39
N PRO A 156 1.85 10.26 11.61
CA PRO A 156 0.92 11.37 11.81
C PRO A 156 -0.54 10.93 11.68
N ILE A 157 -1.35 11.26 12.69
CA ILE A 157 -2.75 10.78 12.79
C ILE A 157 -3.64 11.25 11.65
N ARG A 158 -3.40 12.45 11.09
CA ARG A 158 -4.20 13.02 10.00
C ARG A 158 -4.13 12.19 8.72
N CYS A 159 -3.06 11.42 8.54
CA CYS A 159 -2.94 10.46 7.44
C CYS A 159 -3.99 9.34 7.51
N PHE A 160 -4.49 9.01 8.70
CA PHE A 160 -5.53 7.99 8.89
C PHE A 160 -6.94 8.56 8.91
N THR A 161 -7.10 9.84 9.25
CA THR A 161 -8.43 10.46 9.48
C THR A 161 -8.91 11.31 8.32
N GLU A 162 -8.04 11.71 7.41
CA GLU A 162 -8.43 12.41 6.17
C GLU A 162 -9.08 11.42 5.21
N PRO A 163 -10.33 11.70 4.75
CA PRO A 163 -11.01 10.82 3.81
C PRO A 163 -10.43 10.94 2.39
N VAL A 164 -10.54 9.86 1.62
CA VAL A 164 -10.28 9.92 0.17
C VAL A 164 -11.42 10.65 -0.54
N CYS A 165 -11.10 11.33 -1.62
CA CYS A 165 -12.08 11.93 -2.53
C CYS A 165 -11.89 11.30 -3.90
N LEU A 166 -12.91 10.61 -4.41
CA LEU A 166 -12.90 9.95 -5.71
C LEU A 166 -13.97 10.54 -6.61
N SER A 167 -13.61 10.92 -7.82
CA SER A 167 -14.56 11.39 -8.84
C SER A 167 -15.45 10.24 -9.37
N ARG A 168 -15.00 9.00 -9.24
CA ARG A 168 -15.68 7.76 -9.63
C ARG A 168 -15.08 6.54 -8.92
N PRO A 169 -15.81 5.42 -8.81
CA PRO A 169 -15.29 4.17 -8.26
C PRO A 169 -14.06 3.67 -9.02
N LEU A 170 -13.14 2.95 -8.31
CA LEU A 170 -11.95 2.36 -8.93
C LEU A 170 -12.28 1.43 -10.09
N GLU A 171 -13.41 0.72 -9.99
CA GLU A 171 -13.90 -0.23 -10.99
C GLU A 171 -14.30 0.43 -12.32
N ASP A 172 -14.55 1.73 -12.33
CA ASP A 172 -14.96 2.50 -13.53
C ASP A 172 -13.74 3.04 -14.32
N HIS A 173 -12.52 2.80 -13.82
CA HIS A 173 -11.31 3.15 -14.54
C HIS A 173 -10.89 2.05 -15.53
N ALA A 174 -10.04 2.41 -16.51
CA ALA A 174 -9.59 1.50 -17.56
C ALA A 174 -8.45 0.55 -17.10
N PHE A 175 -7.72 0.90 -16.05
CA PHE A 175 -6.62 0.09 -15.55
C PHE A 175 -7.11 -1.23 -14.91
N GLY A 176 -6.23 -2.23 -14.86
CA GLY A 176 -6.50 -3.47 -14.14
C GLY A 176 -6.53 -3.27 -12.63
N LEU A 177 -7.30 -4.09 -11.92
CA LEU A 177 -7.41 -4.09 -10.47
C LEU A 177 -7.01 -5.46 -9.93
N THR A 178 -6.05 -5.49 -9.01
CA THR A 178 -5.58 -6.72 -8.37
C THR A 178 -5.50 -6.55 -6.86
N TYR A 179 -5.99 -7.56 -6.14
CA TYR A 179 -5.80 -7.67 -4.69
C TYR A 179 -4.98 -8.91 -4.36
N ILE A 180 -3.92 -8.74 -3.57
CA ILE A 180 -3.09 -9.82 -3.05
C ILE A 180 -3.33 -9.91 -1.54
N LYS A 181 -3.90 -11.01 -1.07
CA LYS A 181 -4.22 -11.25 0.34
C LYS A 181 -3.16 -12.09 1.04
N ALA A 182 -2.70 -11.64 2.20
CA ALA A 182 -1.90 -12.41 3.14
C ALA A 182 -2.84 -13.28 4.00
N ILE A 183 -2.94 -14.58 3.71
CA ILE A 183 -4.02 -15.41 4.27
C ILE A 183 -3.81 -15.87 5.71
N GLU A 184 -2.60 -15.75 6.26
CA GLU A 184 -2.32 -16.03 7.68
C GLU A 184 -2.52 -14.79 8.58
N GLU A 185 -2.86 -13.61 8.03
CA GLU A 185 -3.12 -12.43 8.86
C GLU A 185 -4.44 -12.61 9.64
N PRO A 186 -4.38 -12.64 10.98
CA PRO A 186 -5.60 -12.77 11.80
C PRO A 186 -6.51 -11.56 11.66
N ARG A 187 -7.83 -11.79 11.73
CA ARG A 187 -8.82 -10.71 11.61
C ARG A 187 -8.82 -9.72 12.78
N ASP A 188 -8.39 -10.15 13.96
CA ASP A 188 -8.36 -9.38 15.21
C ASP A 188 -7.07 -8.55 15.38
N THR A 189 -6.16 -8.59 14.42
CA THR A 189 -4.99 -7.70 14.40
C THR A 189 -5.35 -6.29 13.92
N PRO A 190 -4.52 -5.27 14.23
CA PRO A 190 -4.73 -3.93 13.71
C PRO A 190 -4.74 -3.90 12.16
N GLY A 191 -5.91 -3.63 11.60
CA GLY A 191 -6.15 -3.65 10.15
C GLY A 191 -6.62 -5.01 9.59
N GLY A 192 -6.40 -6.12 10.29
CA GLY A 192 -6.69 -7.47 9.78
C GLY A 192 -8.11 -7.63 9.26
N GLN A 193 -9.12 -7.22 10.02
CA GLN A 193 -10.51 -7.28 9.57
C GLN A 193 -10.75 -6.47 8.29
N ALA A 194 -10.18 -5.28 8.17
CA ALA A 194 -10.34 -4.43 6.98
C ALA A 194 -9.69 -5.07 5.75
N PHE A 195 -8.51 -5.67 5.90
CA PHE A 195 -7.82 -6.37 4.82
C PHE A 195 -8.58 -7.61 4.34
N TRP A 196 -9.23 -8.33 5.25
CA TRP A 196 -10.11 -9.44 4.89
C TRP A 196 -11.36 -8.97 4.16
N VAL A 197 -12.03 -7.93 4.64
CA VAL A 197 -13.23 -7.36 3.98
C VAL A 197 -12.89 -6.87 2.57
N ALA A 198 -11.76 -6.18 2.40
CA ALA A 198 -11.30 -5.72 1.08
C ALA A 198 -10.97 -6.89 0.14
N GLY A 199 -10.29 -7.93 0.65
CA GLY A 199 -9.97 -9.14 -0.11
C GLY A 199 -11.22 -9.92 -0.54
N GLU A 200 -12.18 -10.12 0.36
CA GLU A 200 -13.45 -10.78 0.07
C GLU A 200 -14.27 -10.00 -0.98
N ARG A 201 -14.28 -8.66 -0.91
CA ARG A 201 -14.91 -7.81 -1.93
C ARG A 201 -14.23 -7.98 -3.29
N ALA A 202 -12.91 -7.98 -3.33
CA ALA A 202 -12.16 -8.19 -4.56
C ALA A 202 -12.40 -9.59 -5.14
N MET A 203 -12.35 -10.64 -4.33
CA MET A 203 -12.61 -12.02 -4.75
C MET A 203 -14.03 -12.21 -5.31
N ALA A 204 -15.02 -11.49 -4.79
CA ALA A 204 -16.41 -11.58 -5.24
C ALA A 204 -16.71 -10.78 -6.51
N SER A 205 -15.81 -9.92 -6.95
CA SER A 205 -16.02 -9.01 -8.09
C SER A 205 -15.30 -9.49 -9.35
N PRO A 206 -15.99 -9.62 -10.49
CA PRO A 206 -15.34 -10.00 -11.76
C PRO A 206 -14.42 -8.91 -12.32
N ARG A 207 -14.43 -7.73 -11.71
CA ARG A 207 -13.60 -6.58 -12.12
C ARG A 207 -12.19 -6.66 -11.52
N TRP A 208 -12.00 -7.51 -10.48
CA TRP A 208 -10.76 -7.66 -9.75
C TRP A 208 -10.09 -9.00 -10.03
N ASN A 209 -8.77 -9.00 -10.16
CA ASN A 209 -7.95 -10.18 -9.99
C ASN A 209 -7.66 -10.38 -8.51
N TYR A 210 -7.72 -11.62 -8.02
CA TYR A 210 -7.47 -11.94 -6.63
C TYR A 210 -6.40 -13.03 -6.52
N HIS A 211 -5.41 -12.78 -5.66
CA HIS A 211 -4.32 -13.71 -5.36
C HIS A 211 -4.13 -13.84 -3.85
N GLU A 212 -3.51 -14.94 -3.44
CA GLU A 212 -3.20 -15.23 -2.06
C GLU A 212 -1.71 -15.50 -1.90
N ILE A 213 -1.14 -15.09 -0.76
CA ILE A 213 0.21 -15.47 -0.33
C ILE A 213 0.09 -16.04 1.09
N ASP A 214 0.69 -17.22 1.30
CA ASP A 214 0.65 -17.95 2.58
C ASP A 214 1.64 -17.34 3.56
N THR A 215 1.21 -16.28 4.22
CA THR A 215 1.95 -15.52 5.22
C THR A 215 1.03 -14.54 5.95
N ASN A 216 1.55 -13.93 7.02
CA ASN A 216 0.93 -12.81 7.71
C ASN A 216 1.12 -11.47 6.95
N HIS A 217 0.65 -10.37 7.54
CA HIS A 217 0.73 -9.03 6.95
C HIS A 217 2.13 -8.61 6.46
N MET A 218 3.22 -9.16 7.00
CA MET A 218 4.59 -8.75 6.67
C MET A 218 5.11 -9.37 5.36
N VAL A 219 4.27 -9.45 4.33
CA VAL A 219 4.49 -10.14 3.05
C VAL A 219 5.83 -9.78 2.40
N ALA A 220 6.16 -8.49 2.30
CA ALA A 220 7.38 -8.02 1.63
C ALA A 220 8.68 -8.44 2.35
N SER A 221 8.59 -8.77 3.65
CA SER A 221 9.70 -9.27 4.45
C SER A 221 9.74 -10.80 4.50
N ASN A 222 8.58 -11.44 4.69
CA ASN A 222 8.50 -12.88 4.90
C ASN A 222 8.53 -13.67 3.58
N ARG A 223 7.98 -13.13 2.50
CA ARG A 223 7.86 -13.80 1.17
C ARG A 223 8.33 -12.90 0.02
N PRO A 224 9.52 -12.28 0.10
CA PRO A 224 9.96 -11.29 -0.91
C PRO A 224 10.11 -11.88 -2.31
N ALA A 225 10.56 -13.14 -2.44
CA ALA A 225 10.74 -13.79 -3.72
C ALA A 225 9.40 -14.16 -4.38
N GLU A 226 8.48 -14.73 -3.62
CA GLU A 226 7.13 -15.07 -4.09
C GLU A 226 6.36 -13.81 -4.50
N LEU A 227 6.43 -12.75 -3.69
CA LEU A 227 5.81 -11.47 -4.02
C LEU A 227 6.39 -10.84 -5.29
N ALA A 228 7.72 -10.86 -5.46
CA ALA A 228 8.36 -10.31 -6.66
C ALA A 228 7.94 -11.08 -7.91
N GLN A 229 7.93 -12.41 -7.85
CA GLN A 229 7.46 -13.26 -8.94
C GLN A 229 6.00 -12.96 -9.29
N LEU A 230 5.10 -12.93 -8.31
CA LEU A 230 3.68 -12.65 -8.52
C LEU A 230 3.47 -11.27 -9.15
N LEU A 231 4.17 -10.24 -8.68
CA LEU A 231 4.10 -8.90 -9.28
C LEU A 231 4.57 -8.88 -10.75
N ALA A 232 5.63 -9.63 -11.08
CA ALA A 232 6.10 -9.76 -12.45
C ALA A 232 5.08 -10.50 -13.35
N GLU A 233 4.43 -11.54 -12.84
CA GLU A 233 3.36 -12.27 -13.53
C GLU A 233 2.14 -11.37 -13.82
N ILE A 234 1.66 -10.61 -12.82
CA ILE A 234 0.58 -9.62 -12.95
C ILE A 234 0.94 -8.60 -14.06
N ALA A 235 2.18 -8.11 -14.04
CA ALA A 235 2.67 -7.19 -15.06
C ALA A 235 2.67 -7.79 -16.48
N GLY A 236 2.92 -9.10 -16.61
CA GLY A 236 2.92 -9.81 -17.89
C GLY A 236 1.53 -10.05 -18.47
N THR A 237 0.55 -10.37 -17.63
CA THR A 237 -0.84 -10.68 -18.04
C THR A 237 -1.58 -9.44 -18.52
N SER A 238 -1.38 -8.29 -17.89
CA SER A 238 -2.02 -7.03 -18.26
C SER A 238 -1.59 -6.53 -19.67
N SER A 239 -0.41 -6.96 -20.15
CA SER A 239 0.08 -6.60 -21.49
C SER A 239 -0.65 -7.32 -22.64
N SER A 240 -1.31 -8.44 -22.37
CA SER A 240 -1.99 -9.26 -23.41
C SER A 240 -3.45 -8.82 -23.67
N SER A 241 -4.05 -8.02 -22.78
CA SER A 241 -5.42 -7.54 -22.91
C SER A 241 -5.58 -6.28 -23.78
N SER A 242 -4.52 -5.50 -23.97
CA SER A 242 -4.56 -4.25 -24.76
C SER A 242 -4.27 -4.44 -26.26
N ALA A 243 -4.09 -5.68 -26.73
CA ALA A 243 -3.77 -6.01 -28.13
C ALA A 243 -4.95 -6.66 -28.90
N ARG A 244 -6.19 -6.50 -28.42
CA ARG A 244 -7.38 -7.00 -29.14
C ARG A 244 -8.38 -5.90 -29.45
#